data_39ac1e970a05d0973d3b5732f0d14908
#
_entry.id   39ac1e970a05d0973d3b5732f0d14908
#
_cell.length_a   1.000
_cell.length_b   1.000
_cell.length_c   1.000
_cell.angle_alpha   90.00
_cell.angle_beta   90.00
_cell.angle_gamma   90.00
#
_symmetry.space_group_name_H-M   'P 1'
#
loop_
_entity.id
_entity.type
_entity.pdbx_description
1 polymer ?
#
loop_
_entity_poly.entity_id
_entity_poly.type
_entity_poly.pdbx_seq_one_letter_code
_entity_poly.pdbx_strand_id
1 'polypeptide(L)'
;MKEIHLKEGPFIKSNLKTKNIFRNIFIALIPLIIYAIYKNGIVVYQNTKNINDLFKPIILIITSSLVSIISEYISGRKENKNILIDIKEKSSFLIGLIVSLMLPVNIPVYIPLIVIFLVIFFKNVLSKKINTQLFNPIALALFIIFLILNFTSGINFLNNYEKNNIKNDPFNLVLKGSSEELSKIGELSDYFVGNVPTALGVSSALVLVGFIYLICKKSVKWRVTISYLLTLFLIITFIGFVKGEDFSFSLIKILIYNIVYIGVFVVSETYNSPTTPISEVLYGIIVGLLSVIFELLLALPYGIFLSVLLANLFIPSLDFFGARISLKDYN
;
A
#
# COMPACT_ATOMS: atom_id res chain seq x y z
N MET A 1 -37.93 2.66 24.94
CA MET A 1 -36.64 3.20 24.47
C MET A 1 -36.24 4.29 25.45
N LYS A 2 -35.12 4.13 26.17
CA LYS A 2 -34.60 5.20 27.01
C LYS A 2 -33.95 6.24 26.11
N GLU A 3 -34.46 7.46 26.14
CA GLU A 3 -33.82 8.59 25.45
C GLU A 3 -32.44 8.82 26.06
N ILE A 4 -31.41 8.67 25.22
CA ILE A 4 -30.04 9.00 25.60
C ILE A 4 -29.91 10.52 25.50
N HIS A 5 -30.03 11.21 26.63
CA HIS A 5 -29.69 12.62 26.71
C HIS A 5 -28.15 12.76 26.57
N LEU A 6 -27.68 13.13 25.41
CA LEU A 6 -26.30 13.55 25.20
C LEU A 6 -26.10 14.87 25.94
N LYS A 7 -25.55 14.80 27.15
CA LYS A 7 -25.06 16.00 27.84
C LYS A 7 -23.95 16.60 27.03
N GLU A 8 -23.95 17.89 26.77
CA GLU A 8 -22.81 18.64 26.23
C GLU A 8 -21.64 18.48 27.18
N GLY A 9 -20.79 17.48 26.91
CA GLY A 9 -19.56 17.25 27.67
C GLY A 9 -18.38 17.97 27.04
N PRO A 10 -17.30 18.17 27.78
CA PRO A 10 -16.09 18.70 27.20
C PRO A 10 -15.59 17.72 26.13
N PHE A 11 -15.74 18.09 24.85
CA PHE A 11 -15.15 17.33 23.75
C PHE A 11 -13.63 17.39 23.89
N ILE A 12 -13.00 16.27 24.23
CA ILE A 12 -11.54 16.13 24.19
C ILE A 12 -11.15 16.22 22.71
N LYS A 13 -10.77 17.39 22.25
CA LYS A 13 -10.24 17.59 20.92
C LYS A 13 -8.89 16.87 20.86
N SER A 14 -8.83 15.77 20.12
CA SER A 14 -7.56 15.13 19.78
C SER A 14 -6.64 16.18 19.13
N ASN A 15 -5.40 16.30 19.61
CA ASN A 15 -4.37 17.17 18.98
C ASN A 15 -3.97 16.67 17.57
N LEU A 16 -4.45 15.50 17.17
CA LEU A 16 -4.22 14.89 15.85
C LEU A 16 -5.23 15.44 14.84
N LYS A 17 -4.89 16.58 14.24
CA LYS A 17 -5.62 17.08 13.08
C LYS A 17 -5.31 16.19 11.87
N THR A 18 -6.31 15.87 11.06
CA THR A 18 -6.22 15.16 9.77
C THR A 18 -5.04 15.65 8.92
N LYS A 19 -4.86 16.97 8.84
CA LYS A 19 -3.72 17.62 8.16
C LYS A 19 -2.36 17.15 8.68
N ASN A 20 -2.23 16.91 9.98
CA ASN A 20 -0.96 16.46 10.57
C ASN A 20 -0.67 14.99 10.19
N ILE A 21 -1.70 14.14 10.13
CA ILE A 21 -1.57 12.76 9.68
C ILE A 21 -1.06 12.73 8.24
N PHE A 22 -1.67 13.48 7.34
CA PHE A 22 -1.25 13.54 5.92
C PHE A 22 0.17 14.07 5.77
N ARG A 23 0.53 15.13 6.50
CA ARG A 23 1.90 15.65 6.51
C ARG A 23 2.90 14.60 6.98
N ASN A 24 2.59 13.86 8.03
CA ASN A 24 3.48 12.83 8.56
C ASN A 24 3.64 11.66 7.58
N ILE A 25 2.57 11.23 6.92
CA ILE A 25 2.64 10.21 5.85
C ILE A 25 3.52 10.72 4.70
N PHE A 26 3.33 11.97 4.27
CA PHE A 26 4.16 12.56 3.22
C PHE A 26 5.65 12.57 3.61
N ILE A 27 5.99 12.97 4.83
CA ILE A 27 7.37 12.95 5.35
C ILE A 27 7.93 11.54 5.33
N ALA A 28 7.15 10.53 5.73
CA ALA A 28 7.56 9.13 5.68
C ALA A 28 7.80 8.61 4.25
N LEU A 29 7.13 9.19 3.24
CA LEU A 29 7.31 8.83 1.84
C LEU A 29 8.53 9.51 1.19
N ILE A 30 9.05 10.62 1.72
CA ILE A 30 10.19 11.34 1.13
C ILE A 30 11.42 10.44 0.92
N PRO A 31 11.90 9.64 1.90
CA PRO A 31 13.03 8.76 1.69
C PRO A 31 12.80 7.74 0.57
N LEU A 32 11.55 7.25 0.44
CA LEU A 32 11.16 6.29 -0.61
C LEU A 32 11.15 6.95 -1.99
N ILE A 33 10.70 8.19 -2.10
CA ILE A 33 10.72 8.97 -3.34
C ILE A 33 12.18 9.20 -3.79
N ILE A 34 13.05 9.60 -2.87
CA ILE A 34 14.48 9.81 -3.16
C ILE A 34 15.11 8.50 -3.62
N TYR A 35 14.83 7.40 -2.93
CA TYR A 35 15.32 6.08 -3.30
C TYR A 35 14.79 5.61 -4.67
N ALA A 36 13.52 5.87 -4.97
CA ALA A 36 12.90 5.57 -6.25
C ALA A 36 13.63 6.26 -7.41
N ILE A 37 13.90 7.56 -7.27
CA ILE A 37 14.64 8.36 -8.27
C ILE A 37 16.08 7.88 -8.39
N TYR A 38 16.75 7.61 -7.28
CA TYR A 38 18.12 7.11 -7.28
C TYR A 38 18.22 5.76 -8.00
N LYS A 39 17.48 4.75 -7.53
CA LYS A 39 17.55 3.38 -8.04
C LYS A 39 17.07 3.27 -9.50
N ASN A 40 15.91 3.81 -9.81
CA ASN A 40 15.25 3.62 -11.11
C ASN A 40 15.52 4.74 -12.11
N GLY A 41 16.11 5.85 -11.67
CA GLY A 41 16.51 6.96 -12.52
C GLY A 41 18.02 7.03 -12.67
N ILE A 42 18.74 7.42 -11.61
CA ILE A 42 20.19 7.71 -11.69
C ILE A 42 20.99 6.45 -12.03
N VAL A 43 20.76 5.35 -11.33
CA VAL A 43 21.53 4.10 -11.55
C VAL A 43 21.23 3.52 -12.93
N VAL A 44 19.97 3.55 -13.38
CA VAL A 44 19.61 3.11 -14.74
C VAL A 44 20.26 4.00 -15.80
N TYR A 45 20.25 5.32 -15.63
CA TYR A 45 20.91 6.25 -16.54
C TYR A 45 22.42 6.01 -16.64
N GLN A 46 23.09 5.71 -15.53
CA GLN A 46 24.52 5.41 -15.55
C GLN A 46 24.85 4.20 -16.44
N ASN A 47 23.95 3.23 -16.51
CA ASN A 47 24.12 2.00 -17.30
C ASN A 47 23.68 2.19 -18.76
N THR A 48 22.51 2.78 -18.99
CA THR A 48 21.89 2.91 -20.33
C THR A 48 22.37 4.14 -21.11
N LYS A 49 22.87 5.17 -20.40
CA LYS A 49 23.18 6.50 -20.94
C LYS A 49 22.00 7.19 -21.62
N ASN A 50 20.77 6.69 -21.41
CA ASN A 50 19.56 7.25 -22.00
C ASN A 50 18.88 8.21 -21.02
N ILE A 51 18.81 9.47 -21.40
CA ILE A 51 18.21 10.55 -20.60
C ILE A 51 16.73 10.27 -20.25
N ASN A 52 16.00 9.59 -21.13
CA ASN A 52 14.60 9.24 -20.86
C ASN A 52 14.45 8.33 -19.63
N ASP A 53 15.41 7.44 -19.38
CA ASP A 53 15.35 6.53 -18.25
C ASP A 53 15.53 7.27 -16.91
N LEU A 54 16.29 8.37 -16.90
CA LEU A 54 16.43 9.24 -15.73
C LEU A 54 15.09 9.87 -15.32
N PHE A 55 14.28 10.29 -16.29
CA PHE A 55 13.05 11.03 -16.03
C PHE A 55 11.82 10.14 -15.83
N LYS A 56 11.84 8.88 -16.28
CA LYS A 56 10.70 7.95 -16.13
C LYS A 56 10.12 7.90 -14.70
N PRO A 57 10.90 7.63 -13.63
CA PRO A 57 10.36 7.58 -12.28
C PRO A 57 9.78 8.93 -11.83
N ILE A 58 10.43 10.03 -12.20
CA ILE A 58 9.99 11.38 -11.85
C ILE A 58 8.65 11.69 -12.52
N ILE A 59 8.55 11.40 -13.82
CA ILE A 59 7.32 11.61 -14.59
C ILE A 59 6.17 10.78 -13.98
N LEU A 60 6.39 9.50 -13.67
CA LEU A 60 5.35 8.64 -13.12
C LEU A 60 4.85 9.15 -11.76
N ILE A 61 5.74 9.58 -10.87
CA ILE A 61 5.39 10.11 -9.54
C ILE A 61 4.62 11.44 -9.67
N ILE A 62 5.11 12.37 -10.49
CA ILE A 62 4.51 13.70 -10.65
C ILE A 62 3.15 13.58 -11.35
N THR A 63 3.05 12.86 -12.46
CA THR A 63 1.80 12.73 -13.21
C THR A 63 0.72 12.03 -12.40
N SER A 64 1.04 10.95 -11.68
CA SER A 64 0.09 10.25 -10.82
C SER A 64 -0.45 11.13 -9.69
N SER A 65 0.43 11.92 -9.05
CA SER A 65 0.02 12.86 -8.00
C SER A 65 -0.78 14.04 -8.54
N LEU A 66 -0.45 14.56 -9.71
CA LEU A 66 -1.23 15.64 -10.35
C LEU A 66 -2.62 15.16 -10.77
N VAL A 67 -2.72 13.97 -11.39
CA VAL A 67 -4.03 13.41 -11.76
C VAL A 67 -4.90 13.17 -10.54
N SER A 68 -4.33 12.71 -9.43
CA SER A 68 -5.09 12.54 -8.20
C SER A 68 -5.67 13.86 -7.66
N ILE A 69 -4.92 14.96 -7.74
CA ILE A 69 -5.37 16.30 -7.36
C ILE A 69 -6.48 16.80 -8.31
N ILE A 70 -6.27 16.65 -9.61
CA ILE A 70 -7.24 17.07 -10.65
C ILE A 70 -8.56 16.31 -10.50
N SER A 71 -8.48 15.01 -10.27
CA SER A 71 -9.64 14.13 -10.04
C SER A 71 -10.45 14.57 -8.81
N GLU A 72 -9.77 14.90 -7.71
CA GLU A 72 -10.42 15.43 -6.50
C GLU A 72 -11.09 16.77 -6.76
N TYR A 73 -10.44 17.65 -7.49
CA TYR A 73 -10.99 18.96 -7.84
C TYR A 73 -12.26 18.85 -8.72
N ILE A 74 -12.23 18.00 -9.73
CA ILE A 74 -13.38 17.79 -10.63
C ILE A 74 -14.57 17.20 -9.88
N SER A 75 -14.33 16.21 -9.02
CA SER A 75 -15.40 15.53 -8.26
C SER A 75 -15.91 16.36 -7.08
N GLY A 76 -15.08 17.27 -6.53
CA GLY A 76 -15.39 18.14 -5.39
C GLY A 76 -16.07 19.47 -5.69
N ARG A 77 -16.23 19.84 -6.96
CA ARG A 77 -16.56 21.19 -7.49
C ARG A 77 -17.84 21.87 -6.96
N LYS A 78 -18.64 21.21 -6.13
CA LYS A 78 -19.87 21.82 -5.54
C LYS A 78 -19.62 22.55 -4.21
N GLU A 79 -18.45 22.44 -3.62
CA GLU A 79 -18.11 23.17 -2.40
C GLU A 79 -17.18 24.33 -2.78
N ASN A 80 -17.63 25.57 -2.57
CA ASN A 80 -16.92 26.82 -2.86
C ASN A 80 -15.67 27.03 -1.98
N LYS A 81 -14.77 26.07 -1.90
CA LYS A 81 -13.54 26.14 -1.13
C LYS A 81 -12.33 26.40 -2.04
N ASN A 82 -11.39 27.21 -1.54
CA ASN A 82 -10.13 27.46 -2.25
C ASN A 82 -9.35 26.17 -2.49
N ILE A 83 -8.96 25.91 -3.74
CA ILE A 83 -8.23 24.71 -4.21
C ILE A 83 -7.03 24.37 -3.32
N LEU A 84 -6.26 25.38 -2.87
CA LEU A 84 -5.09 25.20 -2.03
C LEU A 84 -5.42 24.70 -0.61
N ILE A 85 -6.61 25.03 -0.09
CA ILE A 85 -7.07 24.54 1.21
C ILE A 85 -7.51 23.10 1.08
N ASP A 86 -8.23 22.77 0.01
CA ASP A 86 -8.69 21.41 -0.25
C ASP A 86 -7.54 20.41 -0.46
N ILE A 87 -6.48 20.79 -1.17
CA ILE A 87 -5.28 19.95 -1.34
C ILE A 87 -4.60 19.65 0.02
N LYS A 88 -4.58 20.62 0.93
CA LYS A 88 -3.98 20.45 2.27
C LYS A 88 -4.83 19.60 3.22
N GLU A 89 -6.12 19.52 3.00
CA GLU A 89 -7.07 18.83 3.88
C GLU A 89 -7.48 17.44 3.36
N LYS A 90 -7.26 17.16 2.07
CA LYS A 90 -7.67 15.90 1.42
C LYS A 90 -6.48 14.99 1.13
N SER A 91 -6.70 13.68 1.28
CA SER A 91 -5.67 12.64 1.14
C SER A 91 -5.33 12.30 -0.31
N SER A 92 -5.97 12.90 -1.30
CA SER A 92 -5.90 12.45 -2.71
C SER A 92 -4.49 12.54 -3.30
N PHE A 93 -3.75 13.60 -2.98
CA PHE A 93 -2.33 13.72 -3.36
C PHE A 93 -1.50 12.50 -2.90
N LEU A 94 -1.71 12.06 -1.65
CA LEU A 94 -1.01 10.91 -1.09
C LEU A 94 -1.41 9.61 -1.79
N ILE A 95 -2.67 9.46 -2.23
CA ILE A 95 -3.12 8.30 -2.98
C ILE A 95 -2.30 8.16 -4.26
N GLY A 96 -2.15 9.24 -5.03
CA GLY A 96 -1.33 9.24 -6.25
C GLY A 96 0.13 8.88 -5.98
N LEU A 97 0.73 9.43 -4.92
CA LEU A 97 2.11 9.10 -4.51
C LEU A 97 2.27 7.64 -4.10
N ILE A 98 1.42 7.13 -3.21
CA ILE A 98 1.52 5.76 -2.70
C ILE A 98 1.32 4.77 -3.85
N VAL A 99 0.34 5.01 -4.73
CA VAL A 99 0.09 4.17 -5.89
C VAL A 99 1.30 4.18 -6.82
N SER A 100 1.85 5.35 -7.17
CA SER A 100 2.98 5.43 -8.10
C SER A 100 4.23 4.71 -7.60
N LEU A 101 4.55 4.79 -6.31
CA LEU A 101 5.71 4.14 -5.72
C LEU A 101 5.62 2.60 -5.72
N MET A 102 4.41 2.06 -5.80
CA MET A 102 4.17 0.61 -5.85
C MET A 102 4.20 0.03 -7.27
N LEU A 103 4.25 0.87 -8.29
CA LEU A 103 4.20 0.43 -9.69
C LEU A 103 5.58 0.08 -10.26
N PRO A 104 5.64 -0.79 -11.29
CA PRO A 104 6.84 -0.97 -12.08
C PRO A 104 7.16 0.28 -12.90
N VAL A 105 8.45 0.57 -13.10
CA VAL A 105 8.92 1.77 -13.85
C VAL A 105 8.50 1.74 -15.31
N ASN A 106 8.43 0.55 -15.90
CA ASN A 106 8.15 0.38 -17.34
C ASN A 106 6.66 0.36 -17.68
N ILE A 107 5.77 0.66 -16.71
CA ILE A 107 4.34 0.73 -16.98
C ILE A 107 4.01 1.89 -17.94
N PRO A 108 3.10 1.68 -18.93
CA PRO A 108 2.57 2.77 -19.73
C PRO A 108 1.89 3.81 -18.82
N VAL A 109 2.36 5.06 -18.86
CA VAL A 109 1.93 6.12 -17.94
C VAL A 109 0.42 6.36 -17.95
N TYR A 110 -0.25 6.14 -19.09
CA TYR A 110 -1.70 6.31 -19.21
C TYR A 110 -2.53 5.35 -18.35
N ILE A 111 -2.03 4.14 -18.07
CA ILE A 111 -2.76 3.14 -17.24
C ILE A 111 -2.99 3.67 -15.82
N PRO A 112 -1.95 4.00 -15.04
CA PRO A 112 -2.15 4.52 -13.70
C PRO A 112 -2.93 5.84 -13.69
N LEU A 113 -2.74 6.71 -14.69
CA LEU A 113 -3.47 7.98 -14.75
C LEU A 113 -4.98 7.77 -14.87
N ILE A 114 -5.42 6.91 -15.79
CA ILE A 114 -6.85 6.60 -15.97
C ILE A 114 -7.43 5.96 -14.71
N VAL A 115 -6.73 4.98 -14.12
CA VAL A 115 -7.24 4.24 -12.96
C VAL A 115 -7.31 5.13 -11.72
N ILE A 116 -6.27 5.93 -11.43
CA ILE A 116 -6.27 6.86 -10.31
C ILE A 116 -7.41 7.88 -10.46
N PHE A 117 -7.61 8.42 -11.66
CA PHE A 117 -8.71 9.33 -11.96
C PHE A 117 -10.05 8.69 -11.64
N LEU A 118 -10.33 7.51 -12.18
CA LEU A 118 -11.60 6.81 -11.99
C LEU A 118 -11.84 6.47 -10.50
N VAL A 119 -10.84 5.94 -9.81
CA VAL A 119 -10.97 5.53 -8.41
C VAL A 119 -11.28 6.73 -7.50
N ILE A 120 -10.57 7.84 -7.67
CA ILE A 120 -10.83 9.03 -6.86
C ILE A 120 -12.18 9.65 -7.21
N PHE A 121 -12.55 9.66 -8.50
CA PHE A 121 -13.86 10.13 -8.93
C PHE A 121 -14.97 9.31 -8.30
N PHE A 122 -14.92 7.99 -8.39
CA PHE A 122 -15.92 7.09 -7.79
C PHE A 122 -15.93 7.17 -6.26
N LYS A 123 -14.76 7.23 -5.62
CA LYS A 123 -14.65 7.45 -4.17
C LYS A 123 -15.48 8.65 -3.75
N ASN A 124 -15.31 9.79 -4.43
CA ASN A 124 -15.99 11.03 -4.05
C ASN A 124 -17.50 11.01 -4.37
N VAL A 125 -17.89 10.37 -5.48
CA VAL A 125 -19.32 10.20 -5.83
C VAL A 125 -20.02 9.28 -4.85
N LEU A 126 -19.39 8.15 -4.50
CA LEU A 126 -19.98 7.18 -3.56
C LEU A 126 -20.01 7.73 -2.13
N SER A 127 -18.97 8.38 -1.66
CA SER A 127 -18.92 8.94 -0.31
C SER A 127 -19.99 10.03 -0.09
N LYS A 128 -20.34 10.78 -1.13
CA LYS A 128 -21.46 11.75 -1.07
C LYS A 128 -22.83 11.09 -0.94
N LYS A 129 -23.02 9.90 -1.52
CA LYS A 129 -24.30 9.18 -1.47
C LYS A 129 -24.47 8.38 -0.18
N ILE A 130 -23.41 7.75 0.32
CA ILE A 130 -23.46 6.76 1.40
C ILE A 130 -22.96 7.35 2.74
N ASN A 131 -22.31 8.53 2.68
CA ASN A 131 -21.69 9.22 3.82
C ASN A 131 -20.59 8.42 4.55
N THR A 132 -20.09 7.35 3.92
CA THR A 132 -19.00 6.50 4.41
C THR A 132 -18.08 6.09 3.26
N GLN A 133 -16.79 5.87 3.55
CA GLN A 133 -15.85 5.28 2.59
C GLN A 133 -15.90 3.77 2.74
N LEU A 134 -16.52 3.07 1.79
CA LEU A 134 -16.67 1.61 1.83
C LEU A 134 -15.38 0.87 1.47
N PHE A 135 -14.54 1.43 0.60
CA PHE A 135 -13.36 0.77 0.09
C PHE A 135 -12.12 1.66 0.22
N ASN A 136 -11.00 1.00 0.48
CA ASN A 136 -9.69 1.65 0.42
C ASN A 136 -9.36 2.04 -1.04
N PRO A 137 -9.25 3.34 -1.34
CA PRO A 137 -9.04 3.80 -2.72
C PRO A 137 -7.65 3.42 -3.26
N ILE A 138 -6.64 3.29 -2.39
CA ILE A 138 -5.29 2.88 -2.78
C ILE A 138 -5.31 1.41 -3.20
N ALA A 139 -5.92 0.55 -2.37
CA ALA A 139 -6.04 -0.87 -2.66
C ALA A 139 -6.84 -1.10 -3.95
N LEU A 140 -7.94 -0.35 -4.16
CA LEU A 140 -8.76 -0.46 -5.36
C LEU A 140 -7.98 -0.03 -6.61
N ALA A 141 -7.26 1.09 -6.56
CA ALA A 141 -6.45 1.55 -7.68
C ALA A 141 -5.36 0.54 -8.04
N LEU A 142 -4.61 0.05 -7.06
CA LEU A 142 -3.57 -0.94 -7.29
C LEU A 142 -4.12 -2.26 -7.81
N PHE A 143 -5.22 -2.75 -7.25
CA PHE A 143 -5.87 -3.98 -7.73
C PHE A 143 -6.25 -3.88 -9.21
N ILE A 144 -6.90 -2.79 -9.62
CA ILE A 144 -7.31 -2.59 -11.03
C ILE A 144 -6.07 -2.46 -11.93
N ILE A 145 -5.05 -1.70 -11.53
CA ILE A 145 -3.82 -1.54 -12.34
C ILE A 145 -3.13 -2.89 -12.55
N PHE A 146 -2.92 -3.66 -11.49
CA PHE A 146 -2.25 -4.95 -11.60
C PHE A 146 -3.08 -5.98 -12.36
N LEU A 147 -4.40 -5.91 -12.25
CA LEU A 147 -5.31 -6.73 -13.04
C LEU A 147 -5.19 -6.41 -14.54
N ILE A 148 -5.17 -5.12 -14.92
CA ILE A 148 -4.94 -4.69 -16.30
C ILE A 148 -3.56 -5.16 -16.79
N LEU A 149 -2.51 -4.96 -16.02
CA LEU A 149 -1.15 -5.38 -16.38
C LEU A 149 -1.05 -6.88 -16.60
N ASN A 150 -1.71 -7.67 -15.75
CA ASN A 150 -1.71 -9.13 -15.90
C ASN A 150 -2.35 -9.59 -17.21
N PHE A 151 -3.43 -8.93 -17.65
CA PHE A 151 -4.11 -9.26 -18.91
C PHE A 151 -3.46 -8.67 -20.16
N THR A 152 -2.71 -7.58 -20.06
CA THR A 152 -2.17 -6.89 -21.25
C THR A 152 -0.72 -7.28 -21.54
N SER A 153 0.19 -7.02 -20.63
CA SER A 153 1.64 -7.15 -20.85
C SER A 153 2.31 -8.12 -19.88
N GLY A 154 1.55 -8.66 -18.92
CA GLY A 154 2.12 -9.31 -17.75
C GLY A 154 2.72 -8.31 -16.77
N ILE A 155 2.84 -8.72 -15.51
CA ILE A 155 3.48 -7.91 -14.47
C ILE A 155 4.98 -8.12 -14.59
N ASN A 156 5.73 -7.04 -14.82
CA ASN A 156 7.17 -7.09 -14.99
C ASN A 156 7.83 -5.90 -14.29
N PHE A 157 8.65 -6.18 -13.29
CA PHE A 157 9.45 -5.20 -12.55
C PHE A 157 10.86 -5.04 -13.07
N LEU A 158 11.26 -5.78 -14.12
CA LEU A 158 12.55 -5.59 -14.74
C LEU A 158 12.65 -4.17 -15.28
N ASN A 159 13.62 -3.45 -14.77
CA ASN A 159 14.08 -2.22 -15.37
C ASN A 159 15.09 -2.58 -16.45
N ASN A 160 15.42 -1.64 -17.35
CA ASN A 160 16.61 -1.75 -18.23
C ASN A 160 17.91 -1.78 -17.43
N TYR A 161 17.84 -2.18 -16.18
CA TYR A 161 18.92 -2.30 -15.22
C TYR A 161 19.50 -3.71 -15.28
N GLU A 162 20.27 -3.96 -16.31
CA GLU A 162 21.09 -5.17 -16.43
C GLU A 162 22.33 -5.08 -15.51
N LYS A 163 22.13 -5.12 -14.22
CA LYS A 163 23.18 -5.55 -13.31
C LYS A 163 23.12 -7.08 -13.29
N ASN A 164 24.10 -7.73 -13.86
CA ASN A 164 24.26 -9.20 -13.84
C ASN A 164 23.37 -10.04 -14.76
N ASN A 165 23.05 -9.61 -15.98
CA ASN A 165 22.30 -10.45 -16.95
C ASN A 165 21.00 -11.07 -16.41
N ILE A 166 20.28 -10.35 -15.56
CA ILE A 166 19.01 -10.81 -14.99
C ILE A 166 17.97 -10.88 -16.11
N LYS A 167 17.71 -12.09 -16.61
CA LYS A 167 16.74 -12.35 -17.67
C LYS A 167 15.32 -12.47 -17.15
N ASN A 168 15.16 -12.84 -15.88
CA ASN A 168 13.88 -13.17 -15.28
C ASN A 168 13.53 -12.21 -14.15
N ASP A 169 12.29 -11.73 -14.15
CA ASP A 169 11.74 -10.91 -13.09
C ASP A 169 11.65 -11.70 -11.77
N PRO A 170 12.19 -11.18 -10.64
CA PRO A 170 12.12 -11.84 -9.35
C PRO A 170 10.69 -12.24 -8.93
N PHE A 171 9.69 -11.44 -9.25
CA PHE A 171 8.30 -11.74 -8.98
C PHE A 171 7.83 -13.02 -9.71
N ASN A 172 8.15 -13.14 -11.00
CA ASN A 172 7.83 -14.33 -11.79
C ASN A 172 8.58 -15.57 -11.33
N LEU A 173 9.81 -15.41 -10.81
CA LEU A 173 10.60 -16.51 -10.25
C LEU A 173 10.01 -17.03 -8.95
N VAL A 174 9.48 -16.15 -8.10
CA VAL A 174 8.74 -16.55 -6.90
C VAL A 174 7.51 -17.36 -7.26
N LEU A 175 6.73 -16.92 -8.26
CA LEU A 175 5.54 -17.66 -8.72
C LEU A 175 5.88 -19.05 -9.24
N LYS A 176 7.06 -19.20 -9.88
CA LYS A 176 7.57 -20.50 -10.38
C LYS A 176 8.25 -21.36 -9.30
N GLY A 177 8.49 -20.84 -8.12
CA GLY A 177 9.18 -21.54 -7.04
C GLY A 177 10.68 -21.74 -7.24
N SER A 178 11.34 -20.91 -8.09
CA SER A 178 12.75 -21.04 -8.47
C SER A 178 13.67 -20.37 -7.43
N SER A 179 13.94 -21.06 -6.31
CA SER A 179 14.81 -20.53 -5.23
C SER A 179 16.26 -20.30 -5.67
N GLU A 180 16.83 -21.22 -6.48
CA GLU A 180 18.19 -21.11 -6.98
C GLU A 180 18.41 -19.92 -7.91
N GLU A 181 17.41 -19.57 -8.74
CA GLU A 181 17.51 -18.41 -9.62
C GLU A 181 17.40 -17.10 -8.83
N LEU A 182 16.61 -17.07 -7.77
CA LEU A 182 16.47 -15.90 -6.89
C LEU A 182 17.76 -15.63 -6.11
N SER A 183 18.45 -16.66 -5.63
CA SER A 183 19.74 -16.48 -4.95
C SER A 183 20.84 -15.93 -5.85
N LYS A 184 20.75 -16.15 -7.18
CA LYS A 184 21.67 -15.56 -8.17
C LYS A 184 21.43 -14.07 -8.42
N ILE A 185 20.22 -13.57 -8.15
CA ILE A 185 19.87 -12.15 -8.34
C ILE A 185 20.42 -11.30 -7.20
N GLY A 186 20.37 -11.79 -5.97
CA GLY A 186 20.88 -11.09 -4.81
C GLY A 186 20.74 -11.90 -3.53
N GLU A 187 21.43 -11.45 -2.50
CA GLU A 187 21.29 -11.97 -1.15
C GLU A 187 20.04 -11.42 -0.46
N LEU A 188 19.67 -12.00 0.67
CA LEU A 188 18.51 -11.53 1.48
C LEU A 188 18.63 -10.04 1.85
N SER A 189 19.85 -9.55 2.08
CA SER A 189 20.16 -8.15 2.35
C SER A 189 19.79 -7.23 1.17
N ASP A 190 20.01 -7.66 -0.07
CA ASP A 190 19.68 -6.89 -1.27
C ASP A 190 18.16 -6.77 -1.43
N TYR A 191 17.44 -7.86 -1.16
CA TYR A 191 15.97 -7.83 -1.15
C TYR A 191 15.40 -6.93 -0.05
N PHE A 192 16.01 -6.93 1.13
CA PHE A 192 15.58 -6.09 2.26
C PHE A 192 15.81 -4.61 1.99
N VAL A 193 16.97 -4.24 1.46
CA VAL A 193 17.28 -2.86 1.06
C VAL A 193 16.51 -2.46 -0.20
N GLY A 194 16.10 -3.42 -1.04
CA GLY A 194 15.41 -3.19 -2.30
C GLY A 194 16.37 -2.98 -3.48
N ASN A 195 17.61 -3.45 -3.39
CA ASN A 195 18.61 -3.37 -4.46
C ASN A 195 18.43 -4.46 -5.54
N VAL A 196 17.21 -4.90 -5.75
CA VAL A 196 16.76 -5.90 -6.72
C VAL A 196 15.62 -5.32 -7.55
N PRO A 197 15.32 -5.86 -8.74
CA PRO A 197 14.16 -5.42 -9.51
C PRO A 197 12.86 -5.61 -8.71
N THR A 198 12.28 -4.51 -8.26
CA THR A 198 11.03 -4.43 -7.49
C THR A 198 10.27 -3.17 -7.90
N ALA A 199 9.14 -2.90 -7.26
CA ALA A 199 8.38 -1.67 -7.48
C ALA A 199 9.23 -0.40 -7.30
N LEU A 200 8.78 0.69 -7.89
CA LEU A 200 9.51 1.95 -8.07
C LEU A 200 10.20 2.45 -6.79
N GLY A 201 9.46 2.59 -5.70
CA GLY A 201 9.96 3.19 -4.45
C GLY A 201 9.97 2.22 -3.27
N VAL A 202 9.91 0.91 -3.51
CA VAL A 202 9.80 -0.05 -2.41
C VAL A 202 11.18 -0.51 -1.96
N SER A 203 11.48 -0.19 -0.70
CA SER A 203 12.60 -0.70 0.08
C SER A 203 12.05 -1.04 1.47
N SER A 204 12.08 -2.30 1.85
CA SER A 204 11.54 -2.74 3.14
C SER A 204 12.25 -2.05 4.31
N ALA A 205 13.55 -1.83 4.21
CA ALA A 205 14.34 -1.11 5.21
C ALA A 205 13.84 0.33 5.41
N LEU A 206 13.69 1.10 4.32
CA LEU A 206 13.22 2.49 4.38
C LEU A 206 11.76 2.58 4.82
N VAL A 207 10.91 1.63 4.40
CA VAL A 207 9.52 1.55 4.84
C VAL A 207 9.44 1.33 6.34
N LEU A 208 10.26 0.46 6.93
CA LEU A 208 10.28 0.24 8.37
C LEU A 208 10.73 1.48 9.15
N VAL A 209 11.72 2.22 8.64
CA VAL A 209 12.11 3.53 9.24
C VAL A 209 10.93 4.51 9.19
N GLY A 210 10.26 4.61 8.06
CA GLY A 210 9.04 5.42 7.91
C GLY A 210 7.92 4.96 8.86
N PHE A 211 7.74 3.66 9.05
CA PHE A 211 6.74 3.11 9.95
C PHE A 211 7.01 3.47 11.41
N ILE A 212 8.25 3.33 11.88
CA ILE A 212 8.65 3.75 13.24
C ILE A 212 8.34 5.24 13.43
N TYR A 213 8.68 6.09 12.46
CA TYR A 213 8.36 7.51 12.51
C TYR A 213 6.85 7.75 12.62
N LEU A 214 6.03 7.04 11.82
CA LEU A 214 4.57 7.16 11.83
C LEU A 214 3.95 6.70 13.15
N ILE A 215 4.50 5.64 13.79
CA ILE A 215 4.08 5.19 15.13
C ILE A 215 4.37 6.27 16.16
N CYS A 216 5.59 6.83 16.18
CA CYS A 216 5.97 7.91 17.10
C CYS A 216 5.06 9.14 16.96
N LYS A 217 4.60 9.43 15.74
CA LYS A 217 3.65 10.52 15.45
C LYS A 217 2.18 10.13 15.61
N LYS A 218 1.88 8.89 16.00
CA LYS A 218 0.51 8.33 16.14
C LYS A 218 -0.33 8.54 14.86
N SER A 219 0.31 8.47 13.69
CA SER A 219 -0.31 8.77 12.39
C SER A 219 -0.74 7.51 11.63
N VAL A 220 -0.50 6.33 12.18
CA VAL A 220 -0.83 5.03 11.61
C VAL A 220 -1.38 4.09 12.70
N LYS A 221 -2.26 3.18 12.30
CA LYS A 221 -2.80 2.14 13.18
C LYS A 221 -1.84 0.94 13.24
N TRP A 222 -0.80 1.05 14.03
CA TRP A 222 0.30 0.11 14.11
C TRP A 222 -0.12 -1.34 14.43
N ARG A 223 -1.22 -1.52 15.19
CA ARG A 223 -1.75 -2.85 15.51
C ARG A 223 -2.20 -3.60 14.26
N VAL A 224 -2.85 -2.90 13.33
CA VAL A 224 -3.25 -3.44 12.03
C VAL A 224 -2.04 -3.92 11.24
N THR A 225 -1.01 -3.06 11.13
CA THR A 225 0.22 -3.41 10.39
C THR A 225 0.93 -4.60 10.99
N ILE A 226 1.13 -4.60 12.32
CA ILE A 226 1.87 -5.67 13.00
C ILE A 226 1.11 -6.99 12.91
N SER A 227 -0.20 -7.03 13.18
CA SER A 227 -0.99 -8.26 13.08
C SER A 227 -1.03 -8.81 11.65
N TYR A 228 -1.12 -7.95 10.66
CA TYR A 228 -1.05 -8.32 9.24
C TYR A 228 0.31 -8.94 8.88
N LEU A 229 1.42 -8.25 9.21
CA LEU A 229 2.77 -8.74 8.93
C LEU A 229 3.08 -10.05 9.65
N LEU A 230 2.70 -10.18 10.92
CA LEU A 230 2.86 -11.40 11.69
C LEU A 230 2.08 -12.57 11.09
N THR A 231 0.83 -12.35 10.70
CA THR A 231 0.01 -13.40 10.09
C THR A 231 0.62 -13.90 8.80
N LEU A 232 1.04 -13.00 7.91
CA LEU A 232 1.69 -13.38 6.66
C LEU A 232 3.03 -14.08 6.89
N PHE A 233 3.85 -13.54 7.79
CA PHE A 233 5.13 -14.15 8.12
C PHE A 233 4.96 -15.60 8.61
N LEU A 234 4.06 -15.83 9.59
CA LEU A 234 3.81 -17.15 10.15
C LEU A 234 3.29 -18.14 9.11
N ILE A 235 2.36 -17.72 8.26
CA ILE A 235 1.75 -18.63 7.29
C ILE A 235 2.70 -18.92 6.14
N ILE A 236 3.39 -17.92 5.59
CA ILE A 236 4.32 -18.11 4.47
C ILE A 236 5.49 -18.99 4.92
N THR A 237 6.04 -18.76 6.12
CA THR A 237 7.12 -19.61 6.66
C THR A 237 6.64 -21.02 6.97
N PHE A 238 5.43 -21.19 7.49
CA PHE A 238 4.85 -22.52 7.72
C PHE A 238 4.65 -23.29 6.40
N ILE A 239 4.09 -22.65 5.38
CA ILE A 239 3.93 -23.26 4.07
C ILE A 239 5.28 -23.62 3.44
N GLY A 240 6.28 -22.74 3.57
CA GLY A 240 7.63 -22.99 3.11
C GLY A 240 8.25 -24.22 3.82
N PHE A 241 8.10 -24.31 5.13
CA PHE A 241 8.55 -25.47 5.92
C PHE A 241 7.89 -26.78 5.44
N VAL A 242 6.57 -26.78 5.22
CA VAL A 242 5.83 -27.98 4.72
C VAL A 242 6.30 -28.40 3.32
N LYS A 243 6.68 -27.43 2.48
CA LYS A 243 7.22 -27.69 1.14
C LYS A 243 8.71 -28.05 1.11
N GLY A 244 9.40 -28.00 2.26
CA GLY A 244 10.85 -28.21 2.34
C GLY A 244 11.67 -27.05 1.75
N GLU A 245 11.10 -25.87 1.67
CA GLU A 245 11.79 -24.65 1.19
C GLU A 245 12.68 -24.08 2.31
N ASP A 246 13.81 -23.49 1.93
CA ASP A 246 14.68 -22.79 2.87
C ASP A 246 13.97 -21.59 3.50
N PHE A 247 14.24 -21.32 4.77
CA PHE A 247 13.68 -20.17 5.49
C PHE A 247 13.99 -18.84 4.80
N SER A 248 15.20 -18.68 4.24
CA SER A 248 15.59 -17.51 3.46
C SER A 248 14.69 -17.28 2.26
N PHE A 249 14.27 -18.34 1.57
CA PHE A 249 13.35 -18.23 0.43
C PHE A 249 11.95 -17.74 0.85
N SER A 250 11.46 -18.19 1.98
CA SER A 250 10.19 -17.69 2.53
C SER A 250 10.24 -16.20 2.88
N LEU A 251 11.38 -15.73 3.41
CA LEU A 251 11.60 -14.30 3.67
C LEU A 251 11.68 -13.49 2.37
N ILE A 252 12.39 -14.01 1.37
CA ILE A 252 12.49 -13.35 0.05
C ILE A 252 11.11 -13.18 -0.58
N LYS A 253 10.20 -14.15 -0.47
CA LYS A 253 8.81 -14.03 -0.93
C LYS A 253 8.11 -12.81 -0.31
N ILE A 254 8.23 -12.64 1.01
CA ILE A 254 7.64 -11.51 1.75
C ILE A 254 8.19 -10.17 1.23
N LEU A 255 9.48 -10.12 0.94
CA LEU A 255 10.14 -8.90 0.48
C LEU A 255 9.80 -8.54 -0.98
N ILE A 256 9.74 -9.52 -1.87
CA ILE A 256 9.40 -9.33 -3.30
C ILE A 256 7.94 -8.86 -3.47
N TYR A 257 7.00 -9.42 -2.72
CA TYR A 257 5.59 -9.00 -2.76
C TYR A 257 5.34 -7.63 -2.12
N ASN A 258 6.39 -6.97 -1.64
CA ASN A 258 6.31 -5.65 -1.02
C ASN A 258 5.33 -5.57 0.16
N ILE A 259 5.17 -6.69 0.87
CA ILE A 259 4.20 -6.88 1.96
C ILE A 259 4.35 -5.81 3.04
N VAL A 260 5.60 -5.42 3.36
CA VAL A 260 5.88 -4.40 4.37
C VAL A 260 5.32 -3.03 3.94
N TYR A 261 5.54 -2.64 2.67
CA TYR A 261 5.00 -1.39 2.13
C TYR A 261 3.47 -1.37 2.15
N ILE A 262 2.86 -2.46 1.70
CA ILE A 262 1.40 -2.62 1.67
C ILE A 262 0.83 -2.53 3.09
N GLY A 263 1.44 -3.20 4.06
CA GLY A 263 1.02 -3.17 5.46
C GLY A 263 1.02 -1.77 6.06
N VAL A 264 2.06 -0.97 5.75
CA VAL A 264 2.24 0.37 6.32
C VAL A 264 1.37 1.42 5.63
N PHE A 265 1.27 1.41 4.30
CA PHE A 265 0.64 2.50 3.56
C PHE A 265 -0.74 2.18 2.98
N VAL A 266 -1.11 0.89 2.90
CA VAL A 266 -2.40 0.47 2.33
C VAL A 266 -3.31 -0.12 3.40
N VAL A 267 -2.86 -1.16 4.12
CA VAL A 267 -3.70 -1.89 5.08
C VAL A 267 -4.03 -1.05 6.32
N SER A 268 -3.07 -0.26 6.80
CA SER A 268 -3.22 0.56 8.01
C SER A 268 -3.78 1.97 7.75
N GLU A 269 -4.33 2.22 6.57
CA GLU A 269 -4.93 3.52 6.25
C GLU A 269 -6.03 3.86 7.29
N THR A 270 -5.89 5.02 7.94
CA THR A 270 -6.69 5.40 9.10
C THR A 270 -8.18 5.55 8.82
N TYR A 271 -8.56 5.85 7.57
CA TYR A 271 -9.97 6.08 7.18
C TYR A 271 -10.73 4.78 6.88
N ASN A 272 -10.04 3.75 6.41
CA ASN A 272 -10.62 2.47 6.00
C ASN A 272 -10.10 1.31 6.86
N SER A 273 -9.93 1.53 8.15
CA SER A 273 -9.54 0.50 9.10
C SER A 273 -10.35 0.63 10.40
N PRO A 274 -10.56 -0.46 11.14
CA PRO A 274 -11.38 -0.49 12.35
C PRO A 274 -10.93 0.49 13.43
N THR A 275 -11.83 0.85 14.33
CA THR A 275 -11.62 1.92 15.33
C THR A 275 -11.19 1.41 16.70
N THR A 276 -11.53 0.16 17.08
CA THR A 276 -11.19 -0.39 18.39
C THR A 276 -9.89 -1.21 18.33
N PRO A 277 -9.09 -1.26 19.41
CA PRO A 277 -7.82 -1.99 19.42
C PRO A 277 -7.94 -3.47 19.05
N ILE A 278 -9.02 -4.13 19.50
CA ILE A 278 -9.28 -5.55 19.20
C ILE A 278 -9.65 -5.72 17.73
N SER A 279 -10.51 -4.86 17.21
CA SER A 279 -10.91 -4.89 15.80
C SER A 279 -9.72 -4.61 14.86
N GLU A 280 -8.79 -3.73 15.27
CA GLU A 280 -7.56 -3.48 14.51
C GLU A 280 -6.72 -4.76 14.34
N VAL A 281 -6.54 -5.53 15.40
CA VAL A 281 -5.80 -6.79 15.37
C VAL A 281 -6.52 -7.84 14.52
N LEU A 282 -7.82 -8.03 14.74
CA LEU A 282 -8.62 -8.98 13.97
C LEU A 282 -8.64 -8.65 12.49
N TYR A 283 -8.77 -7.38 12.15
CA TYR A 283 -8.75 -6.92 10.76
C TYR A 283 -7.41 -7.25 10.09
N GLY A 284 -6.27 -6.97 10.74
CA GLY A 284 -4.96 -7.33 10.20
C GLY A 284 -4.78 -8.84 9.99
N ILE A 285 -5.29 -9.67 10.92
CA ILE A 285 -5.31 -11.13 10.76
C ILE A 285 -6.15 -11.55 9.56
N ILE A 286 -7.36 -11.00 9.40
CA ILE A 286 -8.24 -11.32 8.27
C ILE A 286 -7.59 -10.94 6.95
N VAL A 287 -7.02 -9.74 6.84
CA VAL A 287 -6.30 -9.31 5.62
C VAL A 287 -5.15 -10.26 5.33
N GLY A 288 -4.36 -10.64 6.34
CA GLY A 288 -3.25 -11.58 6.18
C GLY A 288 -3.69 -12.95 5.68
N LEU A 289 -4.73 -13.52 6.28
CA LEU A 289 -5.30 -14.82 5.87
C LEU A 289 -5.84 -14.78 4.43
N LEU A 290 -6.64 -13.77 4.10
CA LEU A 290 -7.17 -13.60 2.75
C LEU A 290 -6.07 -13.39 1.71
N SER A 291 -4.99 -12.68 2.07
CA SER A 291 -3.85 -12.47 1.18
C SER A 291 -3.16 -13.78 0.82
N VAL A 292 -2.97 -14.67 1.78
CA VAL A 292 -2.42 -16.01 1.52
C VAL A 292 -3.34 -16.82 0.60
N ILE A 293 -4.65 -16.78 0.86
CA ILE A 293 -5.64 -17.50 0.03
C ILE A 293 -5.58 -17.02 -1.42
N PHE A 294 -5.60 -15.71 -1.64
CA PHE A 294 -5.62 -15.17 -3.01
C PHE A 294 -4.30 -15.33 -3.74
N GLU A 295 -3.16 -15.07 -3.09
CA GLU A 295 -1.85 -15.15 -3.76
C GLU A 295 -1.31 -16.57 -3.87
N LEU A 296 -1.35 -17.35 -2.80
CA LEU A 296 -0.71 -18.66 -2.79
C LEU A 296 -1.62 -19.80 -3.25
N LEU A 297 -2.91 -19.75 -2.91
CA LEU A 297 -3.84 -20.82 -3.27
C LEU A 297 -4.49 -20.58 -4.62
N LEU A 298 -4.89 -19.34 -4.93
CA LEU A 298 -5.55 -18.99 -6.20
C LEU A 298 -4.57 -18.42 -7.23
N ALA A 299 -3.29 -18.27 -6.88
CA ALA A 299 -2.24 -17.72 -7.74
C ALA A 299 -2.65 -16.40 -8.43
N LEU A 300 -3.45 -15.58 -7.75
CA LEU A 300 -3.85 -14.27 -8.26
C LEU A 300 -2.72 -13.27 -7.99
N PRO A 301 -2.06 -12.76 -9.03
CA PRO A 301 -1.02 -11.76 -8.87
C PRO A 301 -1.56 -10.54 -8.10
N TYR A 302 -0.90 -10.20 -7.00
CA TYR A 302 -1.34 -9.10 -6.11
C TYR A 302 -2.77 -9.25 -5.55
N GLY A 303 -3.21 -10.47 -5.28
CA GLY A 303 -4.44 -10.80 -4.56
C GLY A 303 -4.56 -10.14 -3.18
N ILE A 304 -3.44 -9.67 -2.65
CA ILE A 304 -3.32 -8.86 -1.43
C ILE A 304 -4.23 -7.61 -1.47
N PHE A 305 -4.35 -6.93 -2.61
CA PHE A 305 -5.23 -5.77 -2.72
C PHE A 305 -6.71 -6.16 -2.69
N LEU A 306 -7.04 -7.29 -3.30
CA LEU A 306 -8.39 -7.86 -3.23
C LEU A 306 -8.75 -8.26 -1.78
N SER A 307 -7.79 -8.81 -1.04
CA SER A 307 -8.00 -9.15 0.37
C SER A 307 -8.29 -7.94 1.25
N VAL A 308 -7.60 -6.81 1.01
CA VAL A 308 -7.91 -5.54 1.69
C VAL A 308 -9.32 -5.07 1.37
N LEU A 309 -9.73 -5.11 0.09
CA LEU A 309 -11.06 -4.69 -0.33
C LEU A 309 -12.18 -5.55 0.30
N LEU A 310 -11.98 -6.87 0.35
CA LEU A 310 -12.94 -7.77 0.99
C LEU A 310 -12.95 -7.61 2.51
N ALA A 311 -11.78 -7.47 3.14
CA ALA A 311 -11.70 -7.23 4.57
C ALA A 311 -12.39 -5.93 5.01
N ASN A 312 -12.38 -4.90 4.16
CA ASN A 312 -13.09 -3.65 4.43
C ASN A 312 -14.61 -3.84 4.62
N LEU A 313 -15.20 -4.85 3.97
CA LEU A 313 -16.63 -5.16 4.16
C LEU A 313 -16.94 -5.66 5.58
N PHE A 314 -15.95 -6.24 6.25
CA PHE A 314 -16.12 -6.76 7.63
C PHE A 314 -15.88 -5.70 8.70
N ILE A 315 -15.38 -4.51 8.37
CA ILE A 315 -15.07 -3.44 9.35
C ILE A 315 -16.25 -3.13 10.29
N PRO A 316 -17.49 -2.90 9.79
CA PRO A 316 -18.61 -2.60 10.71
C PRO A 316 -18.87 -3.73 11.71
N SER A 317 -18.80 -4.99 11.27
CA SER A 317 -18.99 -6.16 12.13
C SER A 317 -17.86 -6.29 13.15
N LEU A 318 -16.61 -6.03 12.75
CA LEU A 318 -15.46 -6.06 13.62
C LEU A 318 -15.53 -4.97 14.69
N ASP A 319 -15.90 -3.75 14.31
CA ASP A 319 -16.04 -2.64 15.26
C ASP A 319 -17.18 -2.87 16.26
N PHE A 320 -18.29 -3.44 15.81
CA PHE A 320 -19.38 -3.86 16.71
C PHE A 320 -18.89 -4.91 17.73
N PHE A 321 -18.15 -5.92 17.27
CA PHE A 321 -17.60 -6.97 18.12
C PHE A 321 -16.56 -6.41 19.14
N GLY A 322 -15.64 -5.58 18.67
CA GLY A 322 -14.61 -4.97 19.52
C GLY A 322 -15.19 -4.02 20.55
N ALA A 323 -16.22 -3.23 20.19
CA ALA A 323 -16.92 -2.37 21.13
C ALA A 323 -17.66 -3.18 22.21
N ARG A 324 -18.28 -4.31 21.85
CA ARG A 324 -18.95 -5.20 22.80
C ARG A 324 -18.01 -5.83 23.82
N ILE A 325 -16.79 -6.19 23.41
CA ILE A 325 -15.78 -6.71 24.34
C ILE A 325 -15.31 -5.60 25.27
N SER A 326 -14.96 -4.44 24.73
CA SER A 326 -14.49 -3.31 25.54
C SER A 326 -15.51 -2.86 26.60
N LEU A 327 -16.81 -2.98 26.31
CA LEU A 327 -17.86 -2.67 27.29
C LEU A 327 -18.01 -3.73 28.41
N LYS A 328 -17.63 -4.99 28.14
CA LYS A 328 -17.63 -6.02 29.18
C LYS A 328 -16.52 -5.84 30.22
N ASP A 329 -15.41 -5.23 29.83
CA ASP A 329 -14.28 -4.96 30.74
C ASP A 329 -14.57 -3.79 31.70
N TYR A 330 -15.66 -3.04 31.51
CA TYR A 330 -16.10 -1.93 32.35
C TYR A 330 -17.28 -2.27 33.28
N ASN A 331 -17.86 -3.47 33.19
CA ASN A 331 -18.88 -4.01 34.08
C ASN A 331 -18.30 -5.11 34.98
#